data_53de535d1bf5005f46e338ae2c6d6fc9
#
_entry.id   53de535d1bf5005f46e338ae2c6d6fc9
#
_cell.length_a   1.000
_cell.length_b   1.000
_cell.length_c   1.000
_cell.angle_alpha   90.00
_cell.angle_beta   90.00
_cell.angle_gamma   90.00
#
_symmetry.space_group_name_H-M   'P 1'
#
loop_
_entity.id
_entity.type
_entity.pdbx_description
1 polymer ?
#
loop_
_entity_poly.entity_id
_entity_poly.type
_entity_poly.pdbx_seq_one_letter_code
_entity_poly.pdbx_strand_id
1 'polypeptide(L)'
;TTLLKSIQATTGEALPYEFHHATEQEINQACEAASQAFKTYRHTTPEQRAVFLENIADELDALGTDFLEIVSQETALPLARLQGERARTSGQMRLFAKVLRRGDFLGARIDTALPERQPLPRPDXRQIKIGVGPVAVFGASNFPLAFSTAGGDTASALAAGCSVVVKAHSGHMATADFVAQAIERGVEKSNMPKGVFNMIYGNGVGEPLVKHPLIQAVGFTGSLRGGRALCDMAAARPQPIPVFAEMSSINPMLMLPEALKNRGDKIAQDLADSVVLGCGQFCTNPGLILGIKSAEFSQLISNLTEIMGAKPAQTMLNAGTLKSYTAGLEHLTEHQGIKHLAGQTQQGNQAQPQLFKADVELLLAGDQLLQEEIFGPTTVIIEVEDKAQLIQALQSMNGQLTATLIADEADLTEFAEVVPVLEEKAGRLLINGYPTGVEVCDAMVHGGPYPATSDARGTSVGTLAIDRYLRPVCYQNYPQSLLPEALKDSNPLQILRLVNGEMTREAI
;
A
#
# COMPACT_ATOMS: atom_id res chain seq x y z
N THR A 1 -4.69 -22.89 21.93
CA THR A 1 -5.58 -23.65 21.06
C THR A 1 -5.28 -23.35 19.60
N THR A 2 -5.74 -24.24 18.74
CA THR A 2 -5.50 -24.08 17.31
C THR A 2 -6.68 -23.43 16.58
N LEU A 3 -7.83 -23.28 17.25
CA LEU A 3 -9.05 -22.82 16.61
C LEU A 3 -9.14 -21.30 16.58
N LEU A 4 -9.52 -20.77 15.41
CA LEU A 4 -9.74 -19.35 15.20
C LEU A 4 -11.16 -19.16 14.69
N LYS A 5 -11.82 -18.10 15.14
CA LYS A 5 -13.21 -17.81 14.73
C LYS A 5 -13.27 -16.46 14.03
N SER A 6 -14.06 -16.41 12.96
CA SER A 6 -14.46 -15.15 12.35
C SER A 6 -15.38 -14.41 13.32
N ILE A 7 -15.21 -13.09 13.43
CA ILE A 7 -15.91 -12.28 14.43
C ILE A 7 -16.71 -11.18 13.74
N GLN A 8 -17.94 -10.95 14.18
CA GLN A 8 -18.72 -9.82 13.69
C GLN A 8 -18.21 -8.53 14.34
N ALA A 9 -17.79 -7.58 13.53
CA ALA A 9 -17.14 -6.38 14.04
C ALA A 9 -18.04 -5.54 14.95
N THR A 10 -19.34 -5.46 14.65
CA THR A 10 -20.24 -4.60 15.42
C THR A 10 -20.58 -5.16 16.78
N THR A 11 -20.61 -6.49 16.93
CA THR A 11 -21.08 -7.13 18.16
C THR A 11 -19.99 -7.86 18.92
N GLY A 12 -18.91 -8.26 18.26
CA GLY A 12 -17.89 -9.09 18.87
C GLY A 12 -18.26 -10.57 18.93
N GLU A 13 -19.41 -10.96 18.38
CA GLU A 13 -19.86 -12.34 18.40
C GLU A 13 -19.23 -13.15 17.29
N ALA A 14 -19.06 -14.44 17.54
CA ALA A 14 -18.50 -15.34 16.53
C ALA A 14 -19.47 -15.53 15.37
N LEU A 15 -18.94 -15.52 14.17
CA LEU A 15 -19.67 -15.90 12.95
C LEU A 15 -19.44 -17.40 12.70
N PRO A 16 -20.24 -18.03 11.86
CA PRO A 16 -20.15 -19.49 11.67
C PRO A 16 -19.02 -19.90 10.73
N TYR A 17 -17.85 -19.35 10.92
CA TYR A 17 -16.65 -19.67 10.12
C TYR A 17 -15.49 -19.86 11.06
N GLU A 18 -14.85 -21.03 10.94
CA GLU A 18 -13.74 -21.41 11.80
C GLU A 18 -12.53 -21.76 10.98
N PHE A 19 -11.38 -21.44 11.51
CA PHE A 19 -10.08 -21.67 10.87
C PHE A 19 -9.11 -22.17 11.92
N HIS A 20 -7.95 -22.64 11.48
CA HIS A 20 -6.94 -23.15 12.40
C HIS A 20 -5.62 -22.43 12.19
N HIS A 21 -4.88 -22.21 13.27
CA HIS A 21 -3.51 -21.72 13.16
C HIS A 21 -2.69 -22.72 12.36
N ALA A 22 -1.98 -22.25 11.36
CA ALA A 22 -1.12 -23.12 10.60
C ALA A 22 0.00 -23.67 11.48
N THR A 23 0.27 -24.96 11.35
CA THR A 23 1.43 -25.57 12.01
C THR A 23 2.68 -25.26 11.22
N GLU A 24 3.84 -25.48 11.84
CA GLU A 24 5.11 -25.33 11.10
C GLU A 24 5.13 -26.22 9.86
N GLN A 25 4.60 -27.44 9.98
CA GLN A 25 4.54 -28.34 8.84
C GLN A 25 3.68 -27.77 7.72
N GLU A 26 2.53 -27.18 8.08
CA GLU A 26 1.63 -26.59 7.08
C GLU A 26 2.27 -25.38 6.40
N ILE A 27 2.99 -24.56 7.17
CA ILE A 27 3.72 -23.44 6.60
C ILE A 27 4.78 -23.94 5.62
N ASN A 28 5.54 -24.96 6.04
CA ASN A 28 6.55 -25.53 5.16
C ASN A 28 5.94 -26.10 3.89
N GLN A 29 4.80 -26.79 4.00
CA GLN A 29 4.13 -27.35 2.83
C GLN A 29 3.69 -26.25 1.87
N ALA A 30 3.17 -25.13 2.39
CA ALA A 30 2.75 -24.00 1.54
C ALA A 30 3.95 -23.41 0.81
N CYS A 31 5.07 -23.23 1.53
CA CYS A 31 6.26 -22.66 0.90
C CYS A 31 6.86 -23.60 -0.14
N GLU A 32 6.85 -24.91 0.13
CA GLU A 32 7.34 -25.88 -0.85
C GLU A 32 6.43 -25.92 -2.07
N ALA A 33 5.12 -25.86 -1.87
CA ALA A 33 4.18 -25.82 -3.00
C ALA A 33 4.41 -24.58 -3.85
N ALA A 34 4.62 -23.42 -3.20
CA ALA A 34 4.89 -22.19 -3.94
C ALA A 34 6.20 -22.29 -4.72
N SER A 35 7.21 -22.86 -4.12
CA SER A 35 8.51 -23.00 -4.77
C SER A 35 8.43 -23.93 -5.96
N GLN A 36 7.71 -25.05 -5.80
CA GLN A 36 7.56 -26.01 -6.90
C GLN A 36 6.75 -25.40 -8.04
N ALA A 37 5.66 -24.69 -7.71
CA ALA A 37 4.84 -24.04 -8.72
C ALA A 37 5.63 -22.96 -9.46
N PHE A 38 6.49 -22.26 -8.75
CA PHE A 38 7.29 -21.19 -9.37
C PHE A 38 8.15 -21.73 -10.51
N LYS A 39 8.65 -22.96 -10.39
CA LYS A 39 9.51 -23.54 -11.43
C LYS A 39 8.82 -23.59 -12.78
N THR A 40 7.52 -23.81 -12.78
CA THR A 40 6.72 -23.82 -14.02
C THR A 40 6.16 -22.44 -14.34
N TYR A 41 5.62 -21.76 -13.33
CA TYR A 41 4.94 -20.50 -13.51
C TYR A 41 5.86 -19.43 -14.08
N ARG A 42 7.11 -19.41 -13.65
CA ARG A 42 8.08 -18.42 -14.12
C ARG A 42 8.29 -18.47 -15.62
N HIS A 43 7.97 -19.59 -16.27
CA HIS A 43 8.15 -19.75 -17.70
C HIS A 43 6.87 -19.53 -18.51
N THR A 44 5.77 -19.15 -17.84
CA THR A 44 4.56 -18.78 -18.58
C THR A 44 4.81 -17.48 -19.34
N THR A 45 4.09 -17.32 -20.44
CA THR A 45 4.21 -16.09 -21.23
C THR A 45 3.45 -14.94 -20.54
N PRO A 46 3.81 -13.70 -20.86
CA PRO A 46 2.99 -12.57 -20.37
C PRO A 46 1.53 -12.72 -20.77
N GLU A 47 1.23 -13.20 -21.97
CA GLU A 47 -0.17 -13.38 -22.39
C GLU A 47 -0.88 -14.40 -21.51
N GLN A 48 -0.22 -15.52 -21.21
CA GLN A 48 -0.83 -16.53 -20.34
C GLN A 48 -1.12 -15.95 -18.96
N ARG A 49 -0.18 -15.18 -18.41
CA ARG A 49 -0.41 -14.56 -17.09
C ARG A 49 -1.49 -13.49 -17.16
N ALA A 50 -1.57 -12.76 -18.28
CA ALA A 50 -2.64 -11.77 -18.43
C ALA A 50 -4.01 -12.42 -18.40
N VAL A 51 -4.18 -13.52 -19.12
CA VAL A 51 -5.44 -14.28 -19.11
C VAL A 51 -5.74 -14.79 -17.70
N PHE A 52 -4.71 -15.28 -17.00
CA PHE A 52 -4.87 -15.76 -15.64
C PHE A 52 -5.40 -14.64 -14.72
N LEU A 53 -4.81 -13.46 -14.78
CA LEU A 53 -5.27 -12.35 -13.95
C LEU A 53 -6.69 -11.91 -14.32
N GLU A 54 -7.02 -11.94 -15.60
CA GLU A 54 -8.39 -11.63 -16.03
C GLU A 54 -9.38 -12.67 -15.52
N ASN A 55 -8.99 -13.94 -15.51
CA ASN A 55 -9.86 -15.00 -14.96
C ASN A 55 -10.05 -14.82 -13.45
N ILE A 56 -8.99 -14.43 -12.73
CA ILE A 56 -9.15 -14.11 -11.31
C ILE A 56 -10.14 -12.95 -11.14
N ALA A 57 -9.99 -11.91 -11.96
CA ALA A 57 -10.88 -10.75 -11.88
C ALA A 57 -12.34 -11.16 -12.09
N ASP A 58 -12.58 -12.01 -13.09
CA ASP A 58 -13.93 -12.48 -13.37
C ASP A 58 -14.50 -13.25 -12.17
N GLU A 59 -13.68 -14.09 -11.56
CA GLU A 59 -14.12 -14.86 -10.39
C GLU A 59 -14.41 -13.96 -9.19
N LEU A 60 -13.62 -12.91 -9.00
CA LEU A 60 -13.90 -11.95 -7.93
C LEU A 60 -15.21 -11.22 -8.18
N ASP A 61 -15.44 -10.80 -9.41
CA ASP A 61 -16.69 -10.12 -9.75
C ASP A 61 -17.90 -11.05 -9.59
N ALA A 62 -17.70 -12.36 -9.77
CA ALA A 62 -18.78 -13.33 -9.65
C ALA A 62 -19.17 -13.63 -8.19
N LEU A 63 -18.35 -13.20 -7.23
CA LEU A 63 -18.74 -13.32 -5.84
C LEU A 63 -19.91 -12.36 -5.60
N GLY A 64 -21.03 -12.89 -5.11
CA GLY A 64 -22.27 -12.14 -5.09
C GLY A 64 -22.44 -11.22 -3.89
N THR A 65 -23.67 -10.74 -3.75
CA THR A 65 -24.01 -9.87 -2.63
C THR A 65 -23.86 -10.58 -1.29
N ASP A 66 -24.17 -11.88 -1.25
CA ASP A 66 -23.99 -12.66 -0.02
C ASP A 66 -22.56 -12.60 0.49
N PHE A 67 -21.59 -12.66 -0.44
CA PHE A 67 -20.18 -12.52 -0.07
C PHE A 67 -19.92 -11.14 0.53
N LEU A 68 -20.41 -10.09 -0.12
CA LEU A 68 -20.17 -8.73 0.40
C LEU A 68 -20.79 -8.55 1.79
N GLU A 69 -21.91 -9.21 2.06
CA GLU A 69 -22.51 -9.17 3.39
C GLU A 69 -21.59 -9.80 4.43
N ILE A 70 -20.91 -10.89 4.06
CA ILE A 70 -19.92 -11.51 4.97
C ILE A 70 -18.78 -10.54 5.25
N VAL A 71 -18.27 -9.88 4.21
CA VAL A 71 -17.20 -8.89 4.40
C VAL A 71 -17.67 -7.79 5.33
N SER A 72 -18.88 -7.29 5.12
CA SER A 72 -19.45 -6.24 5.96
C SER A 72 -19.58 -6.70 7.42
N GLN A 73 -19.98 -7.93 7.64
CA GLN A 73 -20.07 -8.46 9.00
C GLN A 73 -18.70 -8.48 9.68
N GLU A 74 -17.67 -8.93 8.97
CA GLU A 74 -16.33 -9.03 9.55
C GLU A 74 -15.68 -7.67 9.79
N THR A 75 -16.04 -6.65 9.01
CA THR A 75 -15.29 -5.39 8.99
C THR A 75 -16.08 -4.17 9.41
N ALA A 76 -17.42 -4.26 9.47
CA ALA A 76 -18.33 -3.13 9.67
C ALA A 76 -18.32 -2.13 8.51
N LEU A 77 -17.68 -2.44 7.40
CA LEU A 77 -17.68 -1.53 6.25
C LEU A 77 -19.01 -1.61 5.50
N PRO A 78 -19.53 -0.48 5.01
CA PRO A 78 -20.82 -0.48 4.32
C PRO A 78 -20.76 -1.24 2.99
N LEU A 79 -21.90 -1.82 2.61
CA LEU A 79 -21.99 -2.59 1.36
C LEU A 79 -21.60 -1.77 0.14
N ALA A 80 -22.03 -0.50 0.08
CA ALA A 80 -21.70 0.35 -1.06
C ALA A 80 -20.18 0.53 -1.19
N ARG A 81 -19.49 0.73 -0.05
CA ARG A 81 -18.04 0.81 -0.05
C ARG A 81 -17.42 -0.48 -0.57
N LEU A 82 -17.96 -1.62 -0.13
CA LEU A 82 -17.40 -2.91 -0.50
C LEU A 82 -17.64 -3.26 -1.97
N GLN A 83 -18.79 -2.83 -2.54
CA GLN A 83 -19.02 -2.97 -3.97
C GLN A 83 -17.94 -2.24 -4.76
N GLY A 84 -17.65 -1.02 -4.38
CA GLY A 84 -16.59 -0.25 -5.03
C GLY A 84 -15.23 -0.87 -4.84
N GLU A 85 -14.95 -1.39 -3.66
CA GLU A 85 -13.66 -1.99 -3.39
C GLU A 85 -13.47 -3.30 -4.16
N ARG A 86 -14.53 -4.10 -4.32
CA ARG A 86 -14.45 -5.29 -5.16
C ARG A 86 -14.12 -4.91 -6.60
N ALA A 87 -14.81 -3.88 -7.12
CA ALA A 87 -14.54 -3.40 -8.47
C ALA A 87 -13.11 -2.92 -8.61
N ARG A 88 -12.60 -2.23 -7.60
CA ARG A 88 -11.20 -1.79 -7.60
C ARG A 88 -10.25 -2.98 -7.60
N THR A 89 -10.59 -4.03 -6.84
CA THR A 89 -9.73 -5.21 -6.74
C THR A 89 -9.67 -5.96 -8.06
N SER A 90 -10.82 -6.23 -8.68
CA SER A 90 -10.83 -6.90 -9.98
C SER A 90 -10.26 -5.99 -11.07
N GLY A 91 -10.52 -4.68 -10.99
CA GLY A 91 -9.95 -3.73 -11.94
C GLY A 91 -8.43 -3.71 -11.89
N GLN A 92 -7.85 -3.85 -10.71
CA GLN A 92 -6.40 -3.89 -10.58
C GLN A 92 -5.81 -5.15 -11.23
N MET A 93 -6.47 -6.28 -11.06
CA MET A 93 -6.05 -7.49 -11.77
C MET A 93 -6.06 -7.26 -13.29
N ARG A 94 -7.12 -6.63 -13.79
CA ARG A 94 -7.23 -6.36 -15.24
C ARG A 94 -6.19 -5.35 -15.69
N LEU A 95 -5.86 -4.38 -14.84
CA LEU A 95 -4.81 -3.42 -15.18
C LEU A 95 -3.46 -4.13 -15.30
N PHE A 96 -3.14 -5.04 -14.38
CA PHE A 96 -1.89 -5.79 -14.52
C PHE A 96 -1.89 -6.70 -15.75
N ALA A 97 -3.05 -7.21 -16.17
CA ALA A 97 -3.12 -7.93 -17.44
C ALA A 97 -2.71 -7.03 -18.61
N LYS A 98 -3.16 -5.76 -18.60
CA LYS A 98 -2.72 -4.80 -19.60
C LYS A 98 -1.23 -4.54 -19.54
N VAL A 99 -0.68 -4.43 -18.34
CA VAL A 99 0.76 -4.24 -18.16
C VAL A 99 1.53 -5.39 -18.78
N LEU A 100 1.06 -6.61 -18.54
CA LEU A 100 1.72 -7.81 -19.09
C LEU A 100 1.72 -7.78 -20.63
N ARG A 101 0.60 -7.38 -21.23
CA ARG A 101 0.53 -7.30 -22.69
C ARG A 101 1.34 -6.14 -23.24
N ARG A 102 1.45 -5.04 -22.51
CA ARG A 102 2.23 -3.88 -22.92
C ARG A 102 3.72 -4.19 -22.95
N GLY A 103 4.21 -4.95 -21.97
CA GLY A 103 5.56 -5.49 -21.99
C GLY A 103 6.66 -4.60 -21.40
N ASP A 104 6.37 -3.34 -21.09
CA ASP A 104 7.44 -2.45 -20.60
C ASP A 104 7.95 -2.84 -19.22
N PHE A 105 7.16 -3.63 -18.47
CA PHE A 105 7.60 -4.10 -17.16
C PHE A 105 8.87 -4.94 -17.23
N LEU A 106 9.10 -5.59 -18.38
CA LEU A 106 10.29 -6.43 -18.57
C LEU A 106 11.58 -5.61 -18.65
N GLY A 107 11.48 -4.33 -18.97
CA GLY A 107 12.67 -3.48 -19.09
C GLY A 107 13.68 -4.02 -20.08
N ALA A 108 13.20 -4.52 -21.23
CA ALA A 108 14.07 -5.19 -22.21
C ALA A 108 15.11 -4.22 -22.78
N ARG A 109 16.38 -4.61 -22.70
CA ARG A 109 17.51 -3.82 -23.19
C ARG A 109 18.42 -4.72 -24.00
N ILE A 110 18.88 -4.21 -25.15
CA ILE A 110 19.77 -4.97 -26.02
C ILE A 110 20.90 -4.05 -26.49
N ASP A 111 22.12 -4.47 -26.21
CA ASP A 111 23.31 -3.86 -26.78
C ASP A 111 23.99 -4.93 -27.63
N THR A 112 23.92 -4.78 -28.95
CA THR A 112 24.46 -5.81 -29.84
C THR A 112 25.98 -5.75 -29.85
N ALA A 113 26.59 -6.86 -30.26
CA ALA A 113 28.04 -6.96 -30.31
C ALA A 113 28.63 -5.90 -31.22
N LEU A 114 29.80 -5.35 -30.83
CA LEU A 114 30.59 -4.47 -31.63
C LEU A 114 32.01 -5.05 -31.68
N PRO A 115 32.23 -6.06 -32.52
CA PRO A 115 33.50 -6.78 -32.51
C PRO A 115 34.67 -5.95 -32.97
N GLU A 116 34.44 -4.87 -33.74
CA GLU A 116 35.49 -4.03 -34.23
C GLU A 116 35.78 -2.81 -33.37
N ARG A 117 35.05 -2.64 -32.25
CA ARG A 117 35.23 -1.47 -31.40
C ARG A 117 36.63 -1.45 -30.79
N GLN A 118 37.20 -0.26 -30.70
CA GLN A 118 38.50 -0.04 -30.06
C GLN A 118 38.29 0.74 -28.76
N PRO A 119 39.10 0.52 -27.73
CA PRO A 119 40.24 -0.42 -27.62
C PRO A 119 39.82 -1.84 -27.38
N LEU A 120 38.57 -2.08 -26.94
CA LEU A 120 38.07 -3.42 -26.67
C LEU A 120 36.75 -3.66 -27.42
N PRO A 121 36.56 -4.81 -27.99
CA PRO A 121 35.25 -5.15 -28.58
C PRO A 121 34.18 -5.19 -27.52
N ARG A 122 32.94 -4.90 -27.92
CA ARG A 122 31.77 -5.05 -27.04
C ARG A 122 31.11 -6.41 -27.31
N PRO A 123 30.86 -7.24 -26.28
CA PRO A 123 30.06 -8.44 -26.46
C PRO A 123 28.58 -8.08 -26.59
N ASP A 124 27.84 -9.14 -27.04
CA ASP A 124 26.39 -8.99 -27.14
C ASP A 124 25.76 -9.16 -25.77
N UNK A 125 25.06 -7.96 -24.84
CA UNK A 125 24.49 -7.99 -23.69
C UNK A 125 23.09 -7.79 -23.87
N ARG A 126 22.30 -8.55 -23.27
CA ARG A 126 20.84 -8.34 -23.29
C ARG A 126 20.31 -8.54 -21.89
N GLN A 127 19.27 -7.74 -21.50
CA GLN A 127 18.79 -7.75 -20.14
C GLN A 127 17.26 -7.73 -20.10
N ILE A 128 16.66 -8.55 -19.25
CA ILE A 128 15.26 -8.40 -18.84
C ILE A 128 15.14 -8.62 -17.35
N LYS A 129 13.99 -8.24 -16.83
CA LYS A 129 13.63 -8.51 -15.44
C LYS A 129 12.80 -9.80 -15.37
N ILE A 130 13.04 -10.58 -14.33
CA ILE A 130 12.33 -11.82 -14.08
C ILE A 130 11.80 -11.83 -12.65
N GLY A 131 10.80 -12.67 -12.37
CA GLY A 131 10.25 -12.80 -11.03
C GLY A 131 11.27 -13.30 -10.03
N VAL A 132 11.21 -12.78 -8.81
CA VAL A 132 12.23 -13.10 -7.79
C VAL A 132 12.07 -14.48 -7.17
N GLY A 133 10.87 -15.04 -7.20
CA GLY A 133 10.56 -16.33 -6.57
C GLY A 133 9.31 -16.24 -5.73
N PRO A 134 9.08 -17.22 -4.85
CA PRO A 134 7.90 -17.16 -3.98
C PRO A 134 7.89 -15.93 -3.10
N VAL A 135 6.72 -15.29 -2.98
CA VAL A 135 6.53 -14.06 -2.24
C VAL A 135 5.55 -14.30 -1.10
N ALA A 136 5.92 -13.89 0.12
CA ALA A 136 4.99 -13.90 1.23
C ALA A 136 4.22 -12.58 1.24
N VAL A 137 2.89 -12.66 1.39
CA VAL A 137 2.03 -11.47 1.35
C VAL A 137 1.26 -11.37 2.65
N PHE A 138 1.33 -10.18 3.28
CA PHE A 138 0.61 -9.86 4.52
C PHE A 138 -0.38 -8.74 4.21
N GLY A 139 -1.66 -9.04 4.27
CA GLY A 139 -2.69 -8.07 3.93
C GLY A 139 -3.02 -7.11 5.03
N ALA A 140 -3.61 -5.99 4.66
CA ALA A 140 -4.06 -4.95 5.59
C ALA A 140 -5.50 -5.22 6.01
N SER A 141 -5.88 -4.67 7.16
CA SER A 141 -7.25 -4.82 7.65
C SER A 141 -8.23 -3.84 7.00
N ASN A 142 -7.76 -2.67 6.63
CA ASN A 142 -8.66 -1.56 6.27
C ASN A 142 -9.19 -1.62 4.84
N PHE A 143 -8.56 -2.44 3.99
CA PHE A 143 -9.05 -2.71 2.64
C PHE A 143 -9.07 -4.23 2.48
N PRO A 144 -10.13 -4.88 2.98
CA PRO A 144 -10.13 -6.34 3.05
C PRO A 144 -10.14 -7.04 1.71
N LEU A 145 -10.40 -6.31 0.63
CA LEU A 145 -10.31 -6.85 -0.72
C LEU A 145 -9.10 -6.30 -1.46
N ALA A 146 -8.95 -4.97 -1.52
CA ALA A 146 -7.96 -4.34 -2.39
C ALA A 146 -6.53 -4.43 -1.86
N PHE A 147 -6.34 -4.57 -0.55
CA PHE A 147 -5.01 -4.68 0.06
C PHE A 147 -4.86 -5.95 0.87
N SER A 148 -5.56 -7.02 0.51
CA SER A 148 -5.52 -8.25 1.24
C SER A 148 -5.28 -9.41 0.27
N THR A 149 -6.03 -10.50 0.39
CA THR A 149 -5.73 -11.76 -0.30
C THR A 149 -5.55 -11.62 -1.80
N ALA A 150 -6.41 -10.86 -2.48
CA ALA A 150 -6.30 -10.61 -3.93
C ALA A 150 -5.92 -9.16 -4.21
N GLY A 151 -5.26 -8.54 -3.26
CA GLY A 151 -4.92 -7.13 -3.39
C GLY A 151 -3.66 -6.89 -4.20
N GLY A 152 -3.13 -5.66 -4.04
CA GLY A 152 -2.04 -5.20 -4.87
C GLY A 152 -0.77 -6.03 -4.80
N ASP A 153 -0.42 -6.51 -3.61
CA ASP A 153 0.79 -7.32 -3.47
C ASP A 153 0.65 -8.66 -4.19
N THR A 154 -0.50 -9.31 -4.02
CA THR A 154 -0.75 -10.58 -4.73
C THR A 154 -0.80 -10.36 -6.23
N ALA A 155 -1.54 -9.34 -6.68
CA ALA A 155 -1.70 -9.08 -8.11
C ALA A 155 -0.35 -8.77 -8.76
N SER A 156 0.45 -7.90 -8.13
CA SER A 156 1.73 -7.52 -8.71
C SER A 156 2.74 -8.66 -8.68
N ALA A 157 2.74 -9.47 -7.62
CA ALA A 157 3.63 -10.62 -7.56
C ALA A 157 3.28 -11.65 -8.63
N LEU A 158 1.99 -11.97 -8.79
CA LEU A 158 1.57 -12.91 -9.82
C LEU A 158 1.89 -12.38 -11.22
N ALA A 159 1.69 -11.08 -11.44
CA ALA A 159 2.04 -10.48 -12.72
C ALA A 159 3.53 -10.58 -13.00
N ALA A 160 4.35 -10.45 -11.97
CA ALA A 160 5.81 -10.55 -12.12
C ALA A 160 6.30 -11.96 -12.44
N GLY A 161 5.43 -12.96 -12.32
CA GLY A 161 5.83 -14.34 -12.53
C GLY A 161 6.15 -15.08 -11.25
N CYS A 162 5.77 -14.52 -10.11
CA CYS A 162 6.03 -15.10 -8.79
C CYS A 162 4.84 -15.90 -8.30
N SER A 163 5.12 -16.94 -7.53
CA SER A 163 4.07 -17.60 -6.73
C SER A 163 3.94 -16.86 -5.40
N VAL A 164 2.82 -17.07 -4.70
CA VAL A 164 2.58 -16.36 -3.46
C VAL A 164 2.13 -17.29 -2.34
N VAL A 165 2.48 -16.93 -1.11
CA VAL A 165 1.91 -17.50 0.10
C VAL A 165 1.33 -16.32 0.89
N VAL A 166 0.01 -16.26 1.00
CA VAL A 166 -0.67 -15.17 1.68
C VAL A 166 -0.96 -15.58 3.11
N LYS A 167 -0.61 -14.70 4.05
CA LYS A 167 -1.04 -14.86 5.44
C LYS A 167 -2.35 -14.11 5.59
N ALA A 168 -3.44 -14.85 5.79
CA ALA A 168 -4.77 -14.24 5.91
C ALA A 168 -4.81 -13.28 7.09
N HIS A 169 -5.44 -12.13 6.90
CA HIS A 169 -5.60 -11.18 8.01
C HIS A 169 -6.63 -11.74 9.00
N SER A 170 -6.28 -11.76 10.28
CA SER A 170 -7.14 -12.38 11.29
C SER A 170 -8.47 -11.65 11.47
N GLY A 171 -8.54 -10.39 11.09
CA GLY A 171 -9.77 -9.61 11.21
C GLY A 171 -10.83 -9.94 10.17
N HIS A 172 -10.46 -10.60 9.08
CA HIS A 172 -11.43 -10.91 8.02
C HIS A 172 -11.13 -12.25 7.35
N MET A 173 -11.02 -13.30 8.16
CA MET A 173 -10.61 -14.62 7.66
C MET A 173 -11.62 -15.25 6.71
N ALA A 174 -12.93 -15.11 6.98
CA ALA A 174 -13.93 -15.67 6.06
C ALA A 174 -13.86 -14.95 4.71
N THR A 175 -13.72 -13.63 4.73
CA THR A 175 -13.50 -12.86 3.50
C THR A 175 -12.31 -13.43 2.75
N ALA A 176 -11.19 -13.61 3.44
CA ALA A 176 -9.96 -14.12 2.82
C ALA A 176 -10.21 -15.49 2.19
N ASP A 177 -10.94 -16.35 2.87
CA ASP A 177 -11.19 -17.70 2.37
C ASP A 177 -12.03 -17.70 1.09
N PHE A 178 -13.08 -16.89 1.04
CA PHE A 178 -13.89 -16.77 -0.18
C PHE A 178 -13.08 -16.21 -1.33
N VAL A 179 -12.23 -15.22 -1.04
CA VAL A 179 -11.38 -14.65 -2.09
C VAL A 179 -10.35 -15.70 -2.56
N ALA A 180 -9.77 -16.45 -1.63
CA ALA A 180 -8.83 -17.51 -2.01
C ALA A 180 -9.49 -18.54 -2.93
N GLN A 181 -10.74 -18.90 -2.64
CA GLN A 181 -11.45 -19.84 -3.50
C GLN A 181 -11.64 -19.27 -4.91
N ALA A 182 -11.94 -17.97 -5.00
CA ALA A 182 -12.06 -17.32 -6.31
C ALA A 182 -10.72 -17.36 -7.07
N ILE A 183 -9.62 -17.11 -6.38
CA ILE A 183 -8.31 -17.18 -7.02
C ILE A 183 -8.03 -18.60 -7.50
N GLU A 184 -8.37 -19.61 -6.69
CA GLU A 184 -8.14 -21.00 -7.08
C GLU A 184 -8.98 -21.38 -8.30
N ARG A 185 -10.21 -20.85 -8.41
CA ARG A 185 -10.98 -21.09 -9.64
C ARG A 185 -10.29 -20.47 -10.86
N GLY A 186 -9.67 -19.29 -10.66
CA GLY A 186 -8.88 -18.69 -11.74
C GLY A 186 -7.67 -19.54 -12.11
N VAL A 187 -7.01 -20.13 -11.12
CA VAL A 187 -5.88 -21.02 -11.35
C VAL A 187 -6.33 -22.19 -12.24
N GLU A 188 -7.45 -22.83 -11.90
CA GLU A 188 -7.95 -23.97 -12.67
C GLU A 188 -8.35 -23.57 -14.08
N LYS A 189 -9.09 -22.47 -14.22
CA LYS A 189 -9.54 -21.99 -15.53
C LYS A 189 -8.37 -21.70 -16.46
N SER A 190 -7.26 -21.26 -15.89
CA SER A 190 -6.11 -20.82 -16.68
C SER A 190 -5.05 -21.90 -16.82
N ASN A 191 -5.28 -23.07 -16.25
CA ASN A 191 -4.32 -24.16 -16.29
C ASN A 191 -2.97 -23.76 -15.67
N MET A 192 -3.01 -22.92 -14.64
CA MET A 192 -1.78 -22.53 -13.96
C MET A 192 -1.39 -23.59 -12.94
N PRO A 193 -0.11 -23.67 -12.58
CA PRO A 193 0.32 -24.73 -11.68
C PRO A 193 -0.32 -24.60 -10.30
N LYS A 194 -0.73 -25.73 -9.75
CA LYS A 194 -1.24 -25.79 -8.40
C LYS A 194 -0.11 -25.35 -7.46
N GLY A 195 -0.44 -24.50 -6.49
CA GLY A 195 0.56 -23.95 -5.59
C GLY A 195 1.08 -22.58 -6.00
N VAL A 196 0.65 -22.06 -7.17
CA VAL A 196 0.99 -20.69 -7.52
C VAL A 196 0.40 -19.71 -6.53
N PHE A 197 -0.71 -20.09 -5.91
CA PHE A 197 -1.35 -19.33 -4.82
C PHE A 197 -1.53 -20.26 -3.63
N ASN A 198 -1.18 -19.78 -2.43
CA ASN A 198 -1.32 -20.50 -1.17
C ASN A 198 -1.76 -19.53 -0.10
N MET A 199 -2.44 -20.02 0.93
CA MET A 199 -2.84 -19.18 2.05
C MET A 199 -2.72 -19.92 3.36
N ILE A 200 -2.26 -19.21 4.40
CA ILE A 200 -2.17 -19.76 5.75
C ILE A 200 -2.90 -18.80 6.70
N TYR A 201 -3.34 -19.35 7.82
CA TYR A 201 -4.09 -18.62 8.86
C TYR A 201 -3.34 -18.69 10.17
N GLY A 202 -3.53 -17.69 11.00
CA GLY A 202 -3.11 -17.76 12.38
C GLY A 202 -2.30 -16.59 12.86
N ASN A 203 -2.27 -16.45 14.17
CA ASN A 203 -1.36 -15.52 14.83
C ASN A 203 -0.02 -16.24 15.03
N GLY A 204 1.06 -15.49 14.92
CA GLY A 204 2.39 -16.05 15.11
C GLY A 204 2.92 -16.83 13.92
N VAL A 205 2.17 -16.91 12.82
CA VAL A 205 2.66 -17.63 11.63
C VAL A 205 3.53 -16.74 10.75
N GLY A 206 3.54 -15.44 10.98
CA GLY A 206 4.32 -14.51 10.15
C GLY A 206 5.81 -14.73 10.27
N GLU A 207 6.31 -14.96 11.49
CA GLU A 207 7.75 -15.15 11.68
C GLU A 207 8.27 -16.39 10.96
N PRO A 208 7.67 -17.58 11.15
CA PRO A 208 8.18 -18.74 10.40
C PRO A 208 8.00 -18.61 8.90
N LEU A 209 6.98 -17.86 8.43
CA LEU A 209 6.81 -17.64 7.01
C LEU A 209 7.95 -16.77 6.45
N VAL A 210 8.22 -15.63 7.08
CA VAL A 210 9.30 -14.74 6.61
C VAL A 210 10.66 -15.40 6.70
N LYS A 211 10.88 -16.21 7.72
CA LYS A 211 12.16 -16.88 7.92
C LYS A 211 12.35 -18.09 7.01
N HIS A 212 11.31 -18.53 6.33
CA HIS A 212 11.42 -19.75 5.51
C HIS A 212 12.39 -19.53 4.34
N PRO A 213 13.34 -20.44 4.15
CA PRO A 213 14.39 -20.21 3.14
C PRO A 213 13.89 -20.15 1.70
N LEU A 214 12.72 -20.70 1.40
CA LEU A 214 12.18 -20.67 0.02
C LEU A 214 11.52 -19.35 -0.32
N ILE A 215 11.15 -18.55 0.67
CA ILE A 215 10.53 -17.23 0.42
C ILE A 215 11.60 -16.25 -0.02
N GLN A 216 11.34 -15.51 -1.11
CA GLN A 216 12.34 -14.64 -1.72
C GLN A 216 12.04 -13.15 -1.60
N ALA A 217 10.84 -12.80 -1.17
CA ALA A 217 10.46 -11.40 -0.92
C ALA A 217 9.21 -11.39 -0.07
N VAL A 218 8.95 -10.25 0.57
CA VAL A 218 7.78 -10.08 1.42
C VAL A 218 7.08 -8.78 1.04
N GLY A 219 5.75 -8.84 0.87
CA GLY A 219 4.91 -7.65 0.76
C GLY A 219 4.07 -7.52 2.01
N PHE A 220 4.02 -6.33 2.58
CA PHE A 220 3.33 -6.09 3.84
C PHE A 220 2.67 -4.71 3.83
N THR A 221 1.46 -4.64 4.35
CA THR A 221 0.79 -3.38 4.63
C THR A 221 0.24 -3.47 6.06
N GLY A 222 0.62 -2.53 6.90
CA GLY A 222 0.18 -2.56 8.28
C GLY A 222 0.92 -1.55 9.14
N SER A 223 1.05 -1.85 10.43
CA SER A 223 1.65 -0.94 11.38
C SER A 223 3.16 -0.84 11.19
N LEU A 224 3.72 0.28 11.67
CA LEU A 224 5.19 0.44 11.68
C LEU A 224 5.85 -0.67 12.47
N ARG A 225 5.31 -0.97 13.64
CA ARG A 225 5.90 -2.01 14.49
C ARG A 225 5.91 -3.37 13.79
N GLY A 226 4.80 -3.73 13.17
CA GLY A 226 4.72 -5.01 12.46
C GLY A 226 5.64 -5.05 11.25
N GLY A 227 5.65 -4.00 10.45
CA GLY A 227 6.50 -3.95 9.28
C GLY A 227 7.97 -3.96 9.62
N ARG A 228 8.37 -3.19 10.63
CA ARG A 228 9.77 -3.15 11.04
C ARG A 228 10.21 -4.51 11.58
N ALA A 229 9.34 -5.20 12.32
CA ALA A 229 9.67 -6.53 12.81
C ALA A 229 9.97 -7.48 11.65
N LEU A 230 9.14 -7.44 10.60
CA LEU A 230 9.39 -8.30 9.43
C LEU A 230 10.69 -7.92 8.72
N CYS A 231 10.97 -6.62 8.60
CA CYS A 231 12.22 -6.17 8.00
C CYS A 231 13.42 -6.71 8.76
N ASP A 232 13.37 -6.64 10.09
CA ASP A 232 14.48 -7.11 10.91
C ASP A 232 14.65 -8.62 10.79
N MET A 233 13.54 -9.37 10.79
CA MET A 233 13.59 -10.82 10.61
C MET A 233 14.21 -11.19 9.28
N ALA A 234 13.80 -10.52 8.22
CA ALA A 234 14.29 -10.82 6.88
C ALA A 234 15.77 -10.50 6.74
N ALA A 235 16.20 -9.39 7.35
CA ALA A 235 17.60 -9.00 7.30
C ALA A 235 18.49 -9.96 8.08
N ALA A 236 17.95 -10.60 9.10
CA ALA A 236 18.72 -11.53 9.95
C ALA A 236 18.79 -12.95 9.39
N ARG A 237 18.09 -13.25 8.31
CA ARG A 237 18.13 -14.57 7.70
C ARG A 237 19.56 -14.90 7.22
N PRO A 238 19.94 -16.21 7.18
CA PRO A 238 21.20 -16.56 6.52
C PRO A 238 21.31 -15.99 5.10
N GLN A 239 20.20 -15.98 4.35
CA GLN A 239 20.11 -15.27 3.07
C GLN A 239 19.05 -14.18 3.23
N PRO A 240 19.46 -12.93 3.46
CA PRO A 240 18.48 -11.85 3.60
C PRO A 240 17.64 -11.65 2.35
N ILE A 241 16.40 -11.26 2.54
CA ILE A 241 15.48 -10.97 1.44
C ILE A 241 14.86 -9.60 1.63
N PRO A 242 14.39 -8.98 0.55
CA PRO A 242 13.73 -7.68 0.68
C PRO A 242 12.34 -7.81 1.30
N VAL A 243 11.97 -6.80 2.08
CA VAL A 243 10.62 -6.63 2.58
C VAL A 243 10.11 -5.30 2.06
N PHE A 244 8.98 -5.33 1.35
CA PHE A 244 8.34 -4.13 0.83
C PHE A 244 7.14 -3.85 1.72
N ALA A 245 7.37 -3.03 2.74
CA ALA A 245 6.37 -2.75 3.76
C ALA A 245 5.90 -1.31 3.64
N GLU A 246 4.57 -1.15 3.60
CA GLU A 246 3.95 0.16 3.76
C GLU A 246 3.49 0.24 5.21
N MET A 247 3.89 1.30 5.94
CA MET A 247 3.76 1.27 7.38
C MET A 247 3.03 2.49 7.94
N SER A 248 3.75 3.56 8.29
CA SER A 248 3.18 4.63 9.11
C SER A 248 3.31 5.98 8.42
N SER A 249 2.22 6.75 8.42
CA SER A 249 2.22 8.09 7.85
C SER A 249 1.18 8.95 8.55
N ILE A 250 1.48 10.23 8.72
CA ILE A 250 0.51 11.19 9.25
C ILE A 250 0.05 12.20 8.20
N ASN A 251 0.60 12.11 6.99
CA ASN A 251 0.04 12.76 5.79
C ASN A 251 -0.25 14.24 5.98
N PRO A 252 0.77 15.06 6.20
CA PRO A 252 0.55 16.45 6.55
C PRO A 252 -0.18 17.22 5.45
N MET A 253 -1.08 18.11 5.86
CA MET A 253 -1.76 19.04 4.98
C MET A 253 -1.41 20.46 5.40
N LEU A 254 -0.98 21.25 4.43
CA LEU A 254 -0.61 22.65 4.64
C LEU A 254 -1.74 23.53 4.15
N MET A 255 -2.32 24.33 5.06
CA MET A 255 -3.44 25.21 4.75
C MET A 255 -2.88 26.60 4.48
N LEU A 256 -2.76 26.98 3.23
CA LEU A 256 -2.05 28.20 2.85
C LEU A 256 -2.96 29.43 2.90
N PRO A 257 -2.39 30.61 3.10
CA PRO A 257 -3.18 31.78 3.54
C PRO A 257 -4.24 32.25 2.56
N GLU A 258 -3.94 32.31 1.25
CA GLU A 258 -4.95 32.81 0.31
C GLU A 258 -6.12 31.84 0.16
N ALA A 259 -5.84 30.55 0.16
CA ALA A 259 -6.90 29.55 0.12
C ALA A 259 -7.80 29.68 1.34
N LEU A 260 -7.20 29.87 2.52
CA LEU A 260 -7.98 30.05 3.75
C LEU A 260 -8.84 31.30 3.68
N LYS A 261 -8.29 32.39 3.13
CA LYS A 261 -9.02 33.64 3.02
C LYS A 261 -10.23 33.47 2.09
N ASN A 262 -10.06 32.77 0.99
CA ASN A 262 -11.08 32.71 -0.06
C ASN A 262 -12.05 31.54 0.10
N ARG A 263 -11.63 30.44 0.74
CA ARG A 263 -12.42 29.20 0.79
C ARG A 263 -12.41 28.54 2.16
N GLY A 264 -12.17 29.31 3.20
CA GLY A 264 -11.97 28.73 4.54
C GLY A 264 -13.11 27.84 5.02
N ASP A 265 -14.35 28.24 4.78
CA ASP A 265 -15.50 27.46 5.25
C ASP A 265 -15.57 26.11 4.54
N LYS A 266 -15.38 26.10 3.21
CA LYS A 266 -15.41 24.86 2.47
C LYS A 266 -14.23 23.96 2.87
N ILE A 267 -13.06 24.55 3.08
CA ILE A 267 -11.90 23.79 3.50
C ILE A 267 -12.16 23.09 4.84
N ALA A 268 -12.76 23.80 5.80
CA ALA A 268 -13.07 23.19 7.09
C ALA A 268 -14.00 21.99 6.93
N GLN A 269 -15.04 22.13 6.12
CA GLN A 269 -15.99 21.04 5.93
C GLN A 269 -15.34 19.86 5.22
N ASP A 270 -14.60 20.12 4.13
CA ASP A 270 -13.96 19.05 3.37
C ASP A 270 -12.91 18.34 4.20
N LEU A 271 -12.16 19.08 5.00
CA LEU A 271 -11.13 18.47 5.85
C LEU A 271 -11.77 17.56 6.90
N ALA A 272 -12.82 18.04 7.57
CA ALA A 272 -13.50 17.21 8.55
C ALA A 272 -14.05 15.93 7.90
N ASP A 273 -14.65 16.08 6.72
CA ASP A 273 -15.18 14.91 6.01
C ASP A 273 -14.08 13.92 5.67
N SER A 274 -12.90 14.42 5.26
CA SER A 274 -11.76 13.55 4.94
C SER A 274 -11.24 12.83 6.17
N VAL A 275 -11.15 13.54 7.30
CA VAL A 275 -10.62 12.94 8.53
C VAL A 275 -11.51 11.79 9.03
N VAL A 276 -12.82 11.91 8.89
CA VAL A 276 -13.73 10.88 9.41
C VAL A 276 -14.17 9.87 8.36
N LEU A 277 -13.80 10.04 7.10
CA LEU A 277 -14.18 9.10 6.05
C LEU A 277 -13.70 7.71 6.42
N GLY A 278 -14.59 6.71 6.30
CA GLY A 278 -14.22 5.35 6.64
C GLY A 278 -13.72 5.21 8.07
N CYS A 279 -14.26 6.01 8.98
CA CYS A 279 -13.82 6.04 10.38
C CYS A 279 -12.33 6.42 10.49
N GLY A 280 -11.82 7.16 9.53
CA GLY A 280 -10.43 7.58 9.52
C GLY A 280 -9.43 6.47 9.31
N GLN A 281 -9.90 5.30 8.89
CA GLN A 281 -9.05 4.11 8.77
C GLN A 281 -8.42 4.01 7.39
N PHE A 282 -7.67 5.04 7.03
CA PHE A 282 -6.92 5.10 5.76
C PHE A 282 -5.45 5.32 6.06
N CYS A 283 -4.59 4.65 5.32
CA CYS A 283 -3.13 4.88 5.40
C CYS A 283 -2.81 6.35 5.14
N THR A 284 -3.63 6.99 4.31
CA THR A 284 -3.44 8.37 3.89
C THR A 284 -4.34 9.35 4.63
N ASN A 285 -4.91 8.95 5.75
CA ASN A 285 -5.74 9.87 6.53
C ASN A 285 -4.94 11.11 6.94
N PRO A 286 -5.50 12.33 6.82
CA PRO A 286 -4.73 13.53 7.21
C PRO A 286 -4.63 13.64 8.73
N GLY A 287 -3.49 13.25 9.27
CA GLY A 287 -3.27 13.23 10.72
C GLY A 287 -2.56 14.46 11.26
N LEU A 288 -2.14 15.37 10.38
CA LEU A 288 -1.45 16.59 10.82
C LEU A 288 -1.82 17.73 9.90
N ILE A 289 -2.27 18.85 10.49
CA ILE A 289 -2.68 20.02 9.74
C ILE A 289 -1.77 21.18 10.15
N LEU A 290 -1.12 21.79 9.17
CA LEU A 290 -0.21 22.91 9.42
C LEU A 290 -0.78 24.18 8.80
N GLY A 291 -0.71 25.29 9.51
CA GLY A 291 -1.11 26.58 8.99
C GLY A 291 -0.32 27.70 9.62
N ILE A 292 -0.20 28.82 8.89
CA ILE A 292 0.50 30.01 9.38
C ILE A 292 -0.46 30.85 10.19
N LYS A 293 0.00 31.31 11.32
CA LYS A 293 -0.78 32.13 12.24
C LYS A 293 -1.43 33.28 11.52
N SER A 294 -2.74 33.39 11.63
CA SER A 294 -3.52 34.43 10.99
C SER A 294 -4.94 34.37 11.54
N ALA A 295 -5.71 35.45 11.29
CA ALA A 295 -7.12 35.44 11.66
C ALA A 295 -7.86 34.34 10.88
N GLU A 296 -7.51 34.13 9.61
CA GLU A 296 -8.16 33.13 8.78
C GLU A 296 -7.85 31.70 9.27
N PHE A 297 -6.62 31.44 9.72
CA PHE A 297 -6.32 30.12 10.24
C PHE A 297 -7.04 29.88 11.57
N SER A 298 -7.11 30.91 12.42
CA SER A 298 -7.87 30.80 13.67
C SER A 298 -9.33 30.48 13.39
N GLN A 299 -9.90 31.12 12.36
CA GLN A 299 -11.29 30.85 11.98
C GLN A 299 -11.44 29.41 11.48
N LEU A 300 -10.48 28.91 10.70
CA LEU A 300 -10.50 27.51 10.27
C LEU A 300 -10.52 26.59 11.48
N ILE A 301 -9.65 26.84 12.46
CA ILE A 301 -9.58 25.99 13.64
C ILE A 301 -10.92 26.02 14.39
N SER A 302 -11.53 27.18 14.53
CA SER A 302 -12.80 27.31 15.20
C SER A 302 -13.90 26.53 14.46
N ASN A 303 -13.97 26.70 13.14
CA ASN A 303 -14.96 26.01 12.33
C ASN A 303 -14.75 24.50 12.38
N LEU A 304 -13.51 24.07 12.26
CA LEU A 304 -13.18 22.64 12.27
C LEU A 304 -13.54 22.03 13.62
N THR A 305 -13.28 22.74 14.70
CA THR A 305 -13.63 22.30 16.05
C THR A 305 -15.13 22.04 16.15
N GLU A 306 -15.93 22.97 15.64
CA GLU A 306 -17.37 22.81 15.69
C GLU A 306 -17.84 21.62 14.83
N ILE A 307 -17.31 21.52 13.60
CA ILE A 307 -17.72 20.45 12.70
C ILE A 307 -17.32 19.08 13.24
N MET A 308 -16.09 18.96 13.71
CA MET A 308 -15.61 17.69 14.26
C MET A 308 -16.39 17.26 15.49
N GLY A 309 -16.74 18.24 16.34
CA GLY A 309 -17.51 17.96 17.54
C GLY A 309 -18.89 17.40 17.26
N ALA A 310 -19.45 17.67 16.08
CA ALA A 310 -20.76 17.18 15.67
C ALA A 310 -20.73 15.88 14.89
N LYS A 311 -19.55 15.37 14.53
CA LYS A 311 -19.47 14.13 13.75
C LYS A 311 -19.80 12.93 14.62
N PRO A 312 -20.57 11.97 14.11
CA PRO A 312 -20.95 10.80 14.91
C PRO A 312 -19.83 9.78 15.04
N ALA A 313 -19.91 8.98 16.08
CA ALA A 313 -19.02 7.84 16.26
C ALA A 313 -19.32 6.77 15.22
N GLN A 314 -18.33 5.95 14.90
CA GLN A 314 -18.48 4.85 13.94
C GLN A 314 -17.81 3.59 14.49
N THR A 315 -18.28 2.44 14.01
CA THR A 315 -17.66 1.17 14.38
C THR A 315 -16.36 0.98 13.60
N MET A 316 -15.31 0.56 14.31
CA MET A 316 -14.02 0.30 13.68
C MET A 316 -13.96 -1.13 13.15
N LEU A 317 -12.93 -1.42 12.36
CA LEU A 317 -12.78 -2.69 11.66
C LEU A 317 -12.78 -3.89 12.58
N ASN A 318 -12.14 -3.77 13.75
CA ASN A 318 -12.03 -4.87 14.69
C ASN A 318 -11.62 -4.32 16.04
N ALA A 319 -11.67 -5.20 17.04
CA ALA A 319 -11.37 -4.81 18.41
C ALA A 319 -9.92 -4.33 18.57
N GLY A 320 -9.00 -4.94 17.85
CA GLY A 320 -7.60 -4.53 17.93
C GLY A 320 -7.38 -3.10 17.43
N THR A 321 -8.05 -2.75 16.33
CA THR A 321 -7.95 -1.40 15.80
C THR A 321 -8.52 -0.38 16.78
N LEU A 322 -9.67 -0.72 17.40
CA LEU A 322 -10.27 0.18 18.40
C LEU A 322 -9.36 0.34 19.61
N LYS A 323 -8.76 -0.75 20.08
CA LYS A 323 -7.84 -0.69 21.21
C LYS A 323 -6.66 0.23 20.92
N SER A 324 -6.08 0.10 19.73
CA SER A 324 -4.94 0.96 19.34
C SER A 324 -5.36 2.42 19.26
N TYR A 325 -6.53 2.69 18.68
CA TYR A 325 -7.04 4.06 18.59
C TYR A 325 -7.23 4.67 19.98
N THR A 326 -7.88 3.92 20.87
CA THR A 326 -8.11 4.39 22.23
C THR A 326 -6.79 4.72 22.94
N ALA A 327 -5.80 3.84 22.81
CA ALA A 327 -4.49 4.06 23.42
C ALA A 327 -3.81 5.30 22.85
N GLY A 328 -3.90 5.49 21.53
CA GLY A 328 -3.33 6.68 20.90
C GLY A 328 -3.98 7.97 21.39
N LEU A 329 -5.30 7.97 21.52
CA LEU A 329 -6.00 9.14 22.05
C LEU A 329 -5.58 9.45 23.49
N GLU A 330 -5.40 8.41 24.30
CA GLU A 330 -4.96 8.62 25.69
C GLU A 330 -3.59 9.29 25.74
N HIS A 331 -2.67 8.84 24.88
CA HIS A 331 -1.35 9.44 24.82
C HIS A 331 -1.42 10.92 24.44
N LEU A 332 -2.25 11.27 23.45
CA LEU A 332 -2.41 12.66 23.06
C LEU A 332 -3.02 13.49 24.18
N THR A 333 -4.04 12.95 24.82
CA THR A 333 -4.77 13.67 25.88
C THR A 333 -3.86 13.99 27.07
N GLU A 334 -2.97 13.06 27.39
CA GLU A 334 -2.10 13.20 28.56
C GLU A 334 -0.86 14.03 28.28
N HIS A 335 -0.55 14.32 27.02
CA HIS A 335 0.70 14.99 26.64
C HIS A 335 0.61 16.47 26.94
N GLN A 336 1.61 17.02 27.63
CA GLN A 336 1.72 18.45 27.81
C GLN A 336 2.07 19.10 26.46
N GLY A 337 1.47 20.24 26.16
CA GLY A 337 1.67 20.90 24.88
C GLY A 337 0.70 20.50 23.83
N ILE A 338 -0.21 19.57 24.15
CA ILE A 338 -1.27 19.15 23.23
C ILE A 338 -2.61 19.42 23.91
N LYS A 339 -3.46 20.17 23.21
CA LYS A 339 -4.74 20.59 23.73
C LYS A 339 -5.87 19.88 22.98
N HIS A 340 -6.83 19.34 23.72
CA HIS A 340 -8.01 18.71 23.14
C HIS A 340 -8.99 19.80 22.74
N LEU A 341 -9.40 19.81 21.47
CA LEU A 341 -10.33 20.84 20.97
C LEU A 341 -11.75 20.32 20.79
N ALA A 342 -11.92 19.08 20.36
CA ALA A 342 -13.24 18.56 20.07
C ALA A 342 -13.26 17.06 20.19
N GLY A 343 -14.44 16.51 20.45
CA GLY A 343 -14.68 15.08 20.48
C GLY A 343 -15.16 14.59 21.83
N GLN A 344 -16.10 13.63 21.78
CA GLN A 344 -16.63 13.00 22.98
C GLN A 344 -15.59 12.07 23.58
N THR A 345 -15.70 11.82 24.88
CA THR A 345 -14.85 10.83 25.52
C THR A 345 -15.04 9.47 24.84
N GLN A 346 -13.91 8.85 24.49
CA GLN A 346 -13.95 7.54 23.85
C GLN A 346 -14.51 6.51 24.80
N GLN A 347 -15.56 5.80 24.38
CA GLN A 347 -16.15 4.74 25.20
C GLN A 347 -16.91 3.77 24.30
N GLY A 348 -17.08 2.54 24.78
CA GLY A 348 -17.78 1.52 24.02
C GLY A 348 -16.98 1.01 22.85
N ASN A 349 -17.66 0.46 21.86
CA ASN A 349 -17.01 -0.19 20.73
C ASN A 349 -16.98 0.69 19.46
N GLN A 350 -17.29 1.99 19.60
CA GLN A 350 -17.27 2.90 18.47
C GLN A 350 -16.21 3.97 18.68
N ALA A 351 -15.56 4.36 17.57
CA ALA A 351 -14.55 5.41 17.61
C ALA A 351 -15.20 6.78 17.57
N GLN A 352 -14.85 7.63 18.55
CA GLN A 352 -15.31 9.01 18.61
C GLN A 352 -14.33 9.89 17.85
N PRO A 353 -14.81 10.70 16.89
CA PRO A 353 -13.92 11.64 16.21
C PRO A 353 -13.32 12.64 17.19
N GLN A 354 -12.07 13.00 16.97
CA GLN A 354 -11.33 13.85 17.90
C GLN A 354 -10.50 14.87 17.14
N LEU A 355 -10.31 16.05 17.77
CA LEU A 355 -9.44 17.09 17.22
C LEU A 355 -8.54 17.62 18.33
N PHE A 356 -7.25 17.75 18.01
CA PHE A 356 -6.25 18.25 18.94
C PHE A 356 -5.47 19.38 18.29
N LYS A 357 -4.83 20.20 19.15
CA LYS A 357 -3.88 21.22 18.70
C LYS A 357 -2.60 21.06 19.50
N ALA A 358 -1.47 21.06 18.81
CA ALA A 358 -0.17 20.89 19.45
C ALA A 358 0.70 22.10 19.18
N ASP A 359 1.62 22.38 20.13
CA ASP A 359 2.60 23.44 19.96
C ASP A 359 3.63 23.04 18.91
N VAL A 360 4.02 24.00 18.07
CA VAL A 360 4.99 23.72 17.02
C VAL A 360 6.33 23.29 17.60
N GLU A 361 6.68 23.78 18.79
CA GLU A 361 7.94 23.41 19.42
C GLU A 361 8.08 21.91 19.61
N LEU A 362 6.96 21.20 19.83
CA LEU A 362 7.02 19.75 19.95
C LEU A 362 7.49 19.10 18.66
N LEU A 363 6.96 19.58 17.53
CA LEU A 363 7.36 19.01 16.24
C LEU A 363 8.82 19.36 15.94
N LEU A 364 9.22 20.61 16.19
CA LEU A 364 10.60 21.04 15.93
C LEU A 364 11.60 20.28 16.79
N ALA A 365 11.20 19.88 18.00
CA ALA A 365 12.06 19.12 18.91
C ALA A 365 12.09 17.62 18.57
N GLY A 366 11.30 17.18 17.59
CA GLY A 366 11.29 15.78 17.19
C GLY A 366 10.44 14.88 18.09
N ASP A 367 9.40 15.43 18.70
CA ASP A 367 8.53 14.63 19.58
C ASP A 367 7.95 13.46 18.82
N GLN A 368 8.22 12.26 19.30
CA GLN A 368 7.82 11.04 18.59
C GLN A 368 6.31 10.86 18.57
N LEU A 369 5.61 11.32 19.59
CA LEU A 369 4.16 11.14 19.63
C LEU A 369 3.48 11.85 18.46
N LEU A 370 3.96 13.04 18.08
CA LEU A 370 3.40 13.75 16.94
C LEU A 370 3.70 13.08 15.61
N GLN A 371 4.72 12.23 15.57
CA GLN A 371 5.10 11.50 14.34
C GLN A 371 4.38 10.16 14.21
N GLU A 372 3.71 9.71 15.27
CA GLU A 372 3.06 8.40 15.27
C GLU A 372 1.68 8.48 14.65
N GLU A 373 1.39 7.52 13.78
CA GLU A 373 0.06 7.38 13.20
C GLU A 373 -0.93 6.96 14.28
N ILE A 374 -2.06 7.67 14.37
CA ILE A 374 -3.19 7.24 15.18
C ILE A 374 -4.29 6.86 14.18
N PHE A 375 -4.50 5.56 14.04
CA PHE A 375 -5.35 5.02 12.99
C PHE A 375 -6.82 5.15 13.40
N GLY A 376 -7.47 6.18 12.89
CA GLY A 376 -8.85 6.47 13.24
C GLY A 376 -9.22 7.91 12.93
N PRO A 377 -10.42 8.34 13.35
CA PRO A 377 -10.94 9.64 12.92
C PRO A 377 -10.44 10.78 13.81
N THR A 378 -9.14 11.05 13.72
CA THR A 378 -8.53 12.13 14.52
C THR A 378 -7.44 12.84 13.72
N THR A 379 -7.21 14.10 14.06
CA THR A 379 -6.11 14.86 13.50
C THR A 379 -5.59 15.87 14.51
N VAL A 380 -4.39 16.37 14.27
CA VAL A 380 -3.71 17.32 15.14
C VAL A 380 -3.37 18.57 14.32
N ILE A 381 -3.71 19.73 14.85
CA ILE A 381 -3.42 21.01 14.21
C ILE A 381 -2.14 21.59 14.82
N ILE A 382 -1.26 22.13 13.98
CA ILE A 382 -0.09 22.88 14.42
C ILE A 382 -0.08 24.22 13.70
N GLU A 383 0.05 25.29 14.50
CA GLU A 383 0.15 26.66 14.01
C GLU A 383 1.62 27.06 13.97
N VAL A 384 2.08 27.60 12.84
CA VAL A 384 3.44 28.09 12.71
C VAL A 384 3.42 29.61 12.56
N GLU A 385 4.55 30.27 12.88
CA GLU A 385 4.61 31.72 12.87
C GLU A 385 4.68 32.31 11.46
N ASP A 386 5.42 31.65 10.57
CA ASP A 386 5.67 32.19 9.23
C ASP A 386 6.17 31.09 8.33
N LYS A 387 6.49 31.46 7.09
CA LYS A 387 6.95 30.49 6.08
C LYS A 387 8.25 29.81 6.52
N ALA A 388 9.16 30.55 7.12
CA ALA A 388 10.43 29.97 7.55
C ALA A 388 10.19 28.87 8.59
N GLN A 389 9.30 29.11 9.56
CA GLN A 389 8.99 28.09 10.55
C GLN A 389 8.21 26.93 9.94
N LEU A 390 7.35 27.21 8.96
CA LEU A 390 6.67 26.13 8.23
C LEU A 390 7.69 25.18 7.63
N ILE A 391 8.71 25.73 6.97
CA ILE A 391 9.75 24.91 6.36
C ILE A 391 10.52 24.13 7.41
N GLN A 392 10.86 24.76 8.53
CA GLN A 392 11.53 24.06 9.62
C GLN A 392 10.68 22.89 10.13
N ALA A 393 9.38 23.12 10.29
CA ALA A 393 8.47 22.07 10.77
C ALA A 393 8.46 20.90 9.79
N LEU A 394 8.39 21.18 8.49
CA LEU A 394 8.40 20.13 7.49
C LEU A 394 9.71 19.35 7.50
N GLN A 395 10.83 20.06 7.63
CA GLN A 395 12.13 19.42 7.68
C GLN A 395 12.28 18.51 8.89
N SER A 396 11.56 18.81 9.97
CA SER A 396 11.59 18.03 11.20
C SER A 396 10.77 16.74 11.11
N MET A 397 9.94 16.59 10.08
CA MET A 397 9.06 15.43 9.97
C MET A 397 9.79 14.23 9.42
N ASN A 398 9.33 13.05 9.82
CA ASN A 398 9.74 11.78 9.22
C ASN A 398 9.13 11.62 7.83
N GLY A 399 9.52 10.55 7.13
CA GLY A 399 8.96 10.26 5.82
C GLY A 399 7.47 9.98 5.87
N GLN A 400 6.78 10.31 4.78
CA GLN A 400 5.31 10.27 4.69
C GLN A 400 4.88 9.62 3.39
N LEU A 401 3.65 9.09 3.38
CA LEU A 401 3.03 8.63 2.12
C LEU A 401 2.60 9.83 1.28
N THR A 402 2.00 10.84 1.90
CA THR A 402 1.48 12.00 1.18
C THR A 402 1.83 13.29 1.90
N ALA A 403 1.83 14.38 1.13
CA ALA A 403 1.84 15.73 1.67
C ALA A 403 0.99 16.57 0.73
N THR A 404 0.16 17.44 1.30
CA THR A 404 -0.83 18.17 0.54
C THR A 404 -0.74 19.67 0.78
N LEU A 405 -0.83 20.45 -0.30
CA LEU A 405 -1.03 21.91 -0.20
C LEU A 405 -2.48 22.22 -0.52
N ILE A 406 -3.15 22.90 0.39
CA ILE A 406 -4.44 23.53 0.11
C ILE A 406 -4.12 24.97 -0.20
N ALA A 407 -4.31 25.38 -1.47
CA ALA A 407 -3.67 26.58 -1.97
C ALA A 407 -4.49 27.22 -3.09
N ASP A 408 -4.46 28.55 -3.15
CA ASP A 408 -4.88 29.29 -4.32
C ASP A 408 -3.65 29.60 -5.16
N GLU A 409 -3.85 30.16 -6.35
CA GLU A 409 -2.74 30.41 -7.27
C GLU A 409 -1.66 31.29 -6.64
N ALA A 410 -2.06 32.35 -5.92
CA ALA A 410 -1.08 33.23 -5.29
C ALA A 410 -0.24 32.49 -4.24
N ASP A 411 -0.85 31.53 -3.56
CA ASP A 411 -0.11 30.72 -2.59
C ASP A 411 0.97 29.87 -3.27
N LEU A 412 0.65 29.35 -4.44
CA LEU A 412 1.61 28.48 -5.14
C LEU A 412 2.84 29.26 -5.57
N THR A 413 2.67 30.53 -5.90
CA THR A 413 3.81 31.40 -6.21
C THR A 413 4.58 31.73 -4.92
N GLU A 414 3.88 32.15 -3.89
CA GLU A 414 4.50 32.60 -2.64
C GLU A 414 5.23 31.47 -1.93
N PHE A 415 4.67 30.24 -1.97
CA PHE A 415 5.20 29.11 -1.23
C PHE A 415 5.85 28.07 -2.11
N ALA A 416 6.30 28.47 -3.30
CA ALA A 416 6.92 27.53 -4.25
C ALA A 416 8.11 26.78 -3.62
N GLU A 417 8.86 27.44 -2.74
CA GLU A 417 10.05 26.83 -2.15
C GLU A 417 9.73 25.72 -1.16
N VAL A 418 8.45 25.57 -0.78
CA VAL A 418 8.03 24.45 0.06
C VAL A 418 8.04 23.14 -0.71
N VAL A 419 7.81 23.18 -2.04
CA VAL A 419 7.65 21.96 -2.82
C VAL A 419 8.90 21.06 -2.77
N PRO A 420 10.12 21.58 -2.96
CA PRO A 420 11.29 20.69 -2.83
C PRO A 420 11.42 20.03 -1.46
N VAL A 421 10.99 20.73 -0.40
CA VAL A 421 11.01 20.13 0.95
C VAL A 421 10.03 18.96 0.99
N LEU A 422 8.84 19.13 0.42
CA LEU A 422 7.86 18.06 0.39
C LEU A 422 8.35 16.87 -0.42
N GLU A 423 9.08 17.12 -1.51
CA GLU A 423 9.64 16.04 -2.32
C GLU A 423 10.59 15.16 -1.52
N GLU A 424 11.30 15.75 -0.55
CA GLU A 424 12.19 14.97 0.31
C GLU A 424 11.44 14.13 1.32
N LYS A 425 10.19 14.48 1.61
CA LYS A 425 9.45 13.88 2.72
C LYS A 425 8.38 12.91 2.29
N ALA A 426 7.83 13.00 1.09
CA ALA A 426 6.64 12.24 0.77
C ALA A 426 6.73 11.59 -0.61
N GLY A 427 5.99 10.49 -0.76
CA GLY A 427 5.91 9.80 -2.04
C GLY A 427 4.89 10.39 -2.99
N ARG A 428 3.82 11.01 -2.47
CA ARG A 428 2.79 11.59 -3.31
C ARG A 428 2.49 13.02 -2.83
N LEU A 429 2.57 13.96 -3.76
CA LEU A 429 2.31 15.36 -3.46
C LEU A 429 1.01 15.78 -4.10
N LEU A 430 0.12 16.43 -3.33
CA LEU A 430 -1.18 16.85 -3.83
C LEU A 430 -1.34 18.36 -3.70
N ILE A 431 -2.10 18.93 -4.62
CA ILE A 431 -2.58 20.30 -4.51
C ILE A 431 -4.10 20.26 -4.56
N ASN A 432 -4.74 20.76 -3.50
CA ASN A 432 -6.18 20.91 -3.38
C ASN A 432 -6.99 19.61 -3.43
N GLY A 433 -6.35 18.47 -3.37
CA GLY A 433 -7.04 17.18 -3.22
C GLY A 433 -6.86 16.68 -1.80
N TYR A 434 -7.78 15.86 -1.35
CA TYR A 434 -7.64 15.23 -0.04
C TYR A 434 -7.04 13.85 -0.24
N PRO A 435 -6.08 13.46 0.59
CA PRO A 435 -5.24 12.29 0.26
C PRO A 435 -5.88 10.93 0.50
N THR A 436 -7.10 10.91 1.04
CA THR A 436 -7.72 9.64 1.44
C THR A 436 -8.00 8.69 0.29
N GLY A 437 -8.12 9.17 -0.95
CA GLY A 437 -8.27 8.29 -2.11
C GLY A 437 -6.96 8.09 -2.84
N VAL A 438 -6.76 6.89 -3.42
CA VAL A 438 -5.55 6.58 -4.18
C VAL A 438 -5.95 5.92 -5.49
N GLU A 439 -5.65 6.61 -6.60
CA GLU A 439 -5.95 6.10 -7.93
C GLU A 439 -4.97 4.99 -8.32
N VAL A 440 -5.45 3.94 -8.97
CA VAL A 440 -4.59 2.87 -9.46
C VAL A 440 -4.27 3.16 -10.92
N CYS A 441 -3.05 3.59 -11.19
CA CYS A 441 -2.66 4.02 -12.53
C CYS A 441 -1.14 3.94 -12.69
N ASP A 442 -0.65 4.25 -13.90
CA ASP A 442 0.78 4.11 -14.19
C ASP A 442 1.65 5.08 -13.38
N ALA A 443 1.16 6.29 -13.13
CA ALA A 443 1.98 7.32 -12.49
C ALA A 443 1.84 7.36 -10.98
N MET A 444 0.98 6.52 -10.39
CA MET A 444 0.76 6.59 -8.95
C MET A 444 1.98 6.12 -8.16
N VAL A 445 2.27 6.83 -7.10
CA VAL A 445 3.20 6.38 -6.08
C VAL A 445 2.48 6.37 -4.73
N HIS A 446 2.35 5.20 -4.16
CA HIS A 446 1.90 5.00 -2.79
C HIS A 446 3.11 4.43 -2.07
N GLY A 447 3.97 5.33 -1.63
CA GLY A 447 5.27 4.99 -1.11
C GLY A 447 5.83 6.17 -0.35
N GLY A 448 7.15 6.26 -0.27
CA GLY A 448 7.79 7.40 0.38
C GLY A 448 8.87 6.95 1.34
N PRO A 449 9.61 7.92 1.89
CA PRO A 449 10.74 7.58 2.76
C PRO A 449 10.30 6.95 4.07
N TYR A 450 11.21 6.21 4.70
CA TYR A 450 10.98 5.61 6.00
C TYR A 450 10.53 6.70 7.00
N PRO A 451 9.54 6.46 7.85
CA PRO A 451 8.86 5.20 8.14
C PRO A 451 7.55 4.98 7.36
N ALA A 452 7.31 5.75 6.30
CA ALA A 452 6.12 5.48 5.48
C ALA A 452 6.25 4.11 4.82
N THR A 453 7.44 3.81 4.30
CA THR A 453 7.72 2.50 3.73
C THR A 453 9.11 2.04 4.12
N SER A 454 9.37 0.77 3.91
CA SER A 454 10.69 0.19 4.15
C SER A 454 11.65 0.43 2.99
N ASP A 455 11.15 0.77 1.80
CA ASP A 455 12.00 1.01 0.63
C ASP A 455 11.38 2.15 -0.19
N ALA A 456 12.01 3.31 -0.11
CA ALA A 456 11.48 4.52 -0.73
C ALA A 456 11.50 4.48 -2.25
N ARG A 457 12.18 3.49 -2.84
CA ARG A 457 12.30 3.41 -4.30
C ARG A 457 11.09 2.80 -4.99
N GLY A 458 10.14 2.27 -4.23
CA GLY A 458 9.01 1.55 -4.80
C GLY A 458 7.66 2.16 -4.48
N THR A 459 6.65 1.47 -4.95
CA THR A 459 5.27 1.83 -4.69
C THR A 459 4.46 0.56 -4.44
N SER A 460 3.42 0.66 -3.62
CA SER A 460 2.51 -0.46 -3.40
C SER A 460 1.22 -0.35 -4.21
N VAL A 461 0.97 0.80 -4.85
CA VAL A 461 -0.22 1.01 -5.69
C VAL A 461 0.24 1.56 -7.03
N GLY A 462 -0.44 1.15 -8.08
CA GLY A 462 -0.09 1.53 -9.43
C GLY A 462 0.74 0.46 -10.12
N THR A 463 0.97 0.65 -11.41
CA THR A 463 1.54 -0.45 -12.20
C THR A 463 3.00 -0.73 -11.87
N LEU A 464 3.73 0.27 -11.36
CA LEU A 464 5.13 0.02 -10.99
C LEU A 464 5.27 -0.80 -9.71
N ALA A 465 4.16 -1.14 -9.05
CA ALA A 465 4.24 -2.09 -7.93
C ALA A 465 4.85 -3.42 -8.36
N ILE A 466 4.72 -3.78 -9.63
CA ILE A 466 5.30 -5.01 -10.16
C ILE A 466 6.82 -5.05 -10.00
N ASP A 467 7.49 -3.89 -10.06
CA ASP A 467 8.95 -3.84 -10.01
C ASP A 467 9.52 -4.39 -8.71
N ARG A 468 8.75 -4.33 -7.63
CA ARG A 468 9.24 -4.84 -6.34
C ARG A 468 9.52 -6.34 -6.38
N TYR A 469 8.89 -7.06 -7.28
CA TYR A 469 8.98 -8.52 -7.34
C TYR A 469 9.74 -9.01 -8.56
N LEU A 470 10.47 -8.09 -9.20
CA LEU A 470 11.30 -8.39 -10.36
C LEU A 470 12.77 -8.12 -10.06
N ARG A 471 13.65 -8.88 -10.71
CA ARG A 471 15.08 -8.61 -10.65
C ARG A 471 15.68 -8.75 -12.04
N PRO A 472 16.77 -8.04 -12.34
CA PRO A 472 17.34 -8.10 -13.69
C PRO A 472 18.28 -9.30 -13.87
N VAL A 473 18.31 -9.82 -15.10
CA VAL A 473 19.28 -10.83 -15.53
C VAL A 473 19.88 -10.36 -16.84
N CYS A 474 21.19 -10.42 -16.96
CA CYS A 474 21.90 -10.09 -18.18
C CYS A 474 22.36 -11.35 -18.87
N TYR A 475 22.08 -11.44 -20.18
CA TYR A 475 22.49 -12.55 -21.04
C TYR A 475 23.61 -12.06 -21.96
N GLN A 476 24.78 -12.61 -21.81
CA GLN A 476 25.94 -12.19 -22.60
C GLN A 476 26.32 -13.29 -23.60
N ASN A 477 26.34 -12.93 -24.88
CA ASN A 477 26.72 -13.84 -25.98
C ASN A 477 25.82 -15.07 -26.08
N TYR A 478 24.53 -14.90 -25.77
CA TYR A 478 23.58 -16.01 -25.88
C TYR A 478 23.11 -16.18 -27.32
N PRO A 479 23.00 -17.41 -27.81
CA PRO A 479 22.39 -17.63 -29.10
C PRO A 479 20.89 -17.36 -29.07
N GLN A 480 20.33 -17.00 -30.21
CA GLN A 480 18.90 -16.68 -30.30
C GLN A 480 18.03 -17.80 -29.73
N SER A 481 18.42 -19.05 -29.93
CA SER A 481 17.62 -20.18 -29.48
C SER A 481 17.46 -20.29 -27.96
N LEU A 482 18.38 -19.70 -27.21
CA LEU A 482 18.34 -19.76 -25.74
C LEU A 482 17.86 -18.46 -25.09
N LEU A 483 17.68 -17.40 -25.88
CA LEU A 483 17.22 -16.12 -25.33
C LEU A 483 15.74 -16.18 -24.98
N PRO A 484 15.34 -15.47 -23.92
CA PRO A 484 13.90 -15.23 -23.71
C PRO A 484 13.28 -14.56 -24.93
N GLU A 485 12.00 -14.81 -25.15
CA GLU A 485 11.30 -14.25 -26.31
C GLU A 485 11.45 -12.72 -26.39
N ALA A 486 11.40 -12.04 -25.24
CA ALA A 486 11.50 -10.58 -25.20
C ALA A 486 12.83 -10.06 -25.73
N LEU A 487 13.88 -10.89 -25.76
CA LEU A 487 15.22 -10.45 -26.12
C LEU A 487 15.68 -10.97 -27.48
N LYS A 488 14.83 -11.73 -28.19
CA LYS A 488 15.21 -12.22 -29.50
C LYS A 488 15.23 -11.10 -30.53
N ASP A 489 16.08 -11.24 -31.50
CA ASP A 489 16.20 -10.24 -32.57
C ASP A 489 14.87 -9.94 -33.22
N SER A 490 14.05 -10.96 -33.44
CA SER A 490 12.79 -10.81 -34.17
C SER A 490 11.72 -10.06 -33.39
N ASN A 491 11.91 -9.88 -32.09
CA ASN A 491 10.91 -9.24 -31.21
C ASN A 491 9.53 -9.88 -31.33
N PRO A 492 9.43 -11.18 -31.04
CA PRO A 492 8.16 -11.87 -31.25
C PRO A 492 7.02 -11.34 -30.38
N LEU A 493 7.31 -10.71 -29.23
CA LEU A 493 6.28 -10.11 -28.40
C LEU A 493 5.87 -8.72 -28.89
N GLN A 494 6.59 -8.15 -29.83
CA GLN A 494 6.31 -6.83 -30.42
C GLN A 494 6.24 -5.74 -29.37
N ILE A 495 7.17 -5.80 -28.41
CA ILE A 495 7.21 -4.85 -27.30
C ILE A 495 8.29 -3.78 -27.55
N LEU A 496 8.13 -2.68 -26.83
CA LEU A 496 9.12 -1.59 -26.88
C LEU A 496 10.36 -2.03 -26.11
N ARG A 497 11.53 -1.90 -26.75
CA ARG A 497 12.81 -2.28 -26.15
C ARG A 497 13.82 -1.17 -26.37
N LEU A 498 14.80 -1.09 -25.47
CA LEU A 498 15.92 -0.16 -25.66
C LEU A 498 17.03 -0.91 -26.40
N VAL A 499 17.20 -0.60 -27.69
CA VAL A 499 18.14 -1.31 -28.53
C VAL A 499 19.24 -0.33 -28.96
N ASN A 500 20.47 -0.60 -28.53
CA ASN A 500 21.62 0.25 -28.83
C ASN A 500 21.32 1.72 -28.55
N GLY A 501 20.67 1.97 -27.42
CA GLY A 501 20.38 3.31 -26.95
C GLY A 501 19.12 3.95 -27.49
N GLU A 502 18.35 3.24 -28.30
CA GLU A 502 17.10 3.78 -28.87
C GLU A 502 15.92 2.90 -28.55
N MET A 503 14.82 3.53 -28.18
CA MET A 503 13.58 2.79 -27.92
C MET A 503 12.91 2.44 -29.23
N THR A 504 12.58 1.16 -29.41
CA THR A 504 11.99 0.71 -30.67
C THR A 504 11.23 -0.60 -30.48
N ARG A 505 10.22 -0.81 -31.33
CA ARG A 505 9.53 -2.09 -31.41
C ARG A 505 10.03 -2.95 -32.57
N GLU A 506 10.96 -2.45 -33.35
CA GLU A 506 11.37 -3.14 -34.54
C GLU A 506 12.30 -4.31 -34.23
N ALA A 507 12.29 -5.29 -35.14
CA ALA A 507 13.27 -6.36 -35.09
C ALA A 507 14.67 -5.81 -35.39
N ILE A 508 15.66 -6.55 -34.97
CA ILE A 508 17.06 -6.19 -35.22
C ILE A 508 17.55 -6.94 -36.46
#